data_d5ada696f0ab95a1b21beb04f25b74b6
#
_entry.id   d5ada696f0ab95a1b21beb04f25b74b6
#
_cell.length_a   1.000
_cell.length_b   1.000
_cell.length_c   1.000
_cell.angle_alpha   90.00
_cell.angle_beta   90.00
_cell.angle_gamma   90.00
#
_symmetry.space_group_name_H-M   'P 1'
#
loop_
_entity.id
_entity.type
_entity.pdbx_description
1 polymer ?
#
loop_
_entity_poly.entity_id
_entity_poly.type
_entity_poly.pdbx_seq_one_letter_code
_entity_poly.pdbx_strand_id
1 'polypeptide(L)'
;LNKEDAYLDEYFNDNFVIIKKYYCNEDHYNLKKNEKLYYDKSYDLLANIFGVKVKANLYFAKLFKEIKSNYKPIVIYKYLEENETRLTNILESKYFDNLNNEIGYFMAIIQKEILDYSRRVNEKRKVEIKTKDVWEDENIEVNFEKPKTNKKTFEDVLDSFFEGGE
;
A
#
# COMPACT_ATOMS: atom_id res chain seq x y z
N LEU A 1 24.99 16.97 6.61
CA LEU A 1 23.74 17.66 6.93
C LEU A 1 24.09 18.86 7.79
N ASN A 2 23.81 20.08 7.31
CA ASN A 2 23.83 21.25 8.15
C ASN A 2 22.71 21.12 9.17
N LYS A 3 23.02 21.35 10.46
CA LYS A 3 22.00 21.24 11.52
C LYS A 3 20.87 22.26 11.38
N GLU A 4 21.10 23.33 10.63
CA GLU A 4 20.15 24.41 10.38
C GLU A 4 19.00 24.01 9.47
N ASP A 5 19.20 23.01 8.57
CA ASP A 5 18.18 22.52 7.63
C ASP A 5 17.49 21.24 8.14
N ALA A 6 17.86 20.74 9.31
CA ALA A 6 17.35 19.49 9.84
C ALA A 6 16.04 19.70 10.61
N TYR A 7 15.05 18.84 10.36
CA TYR A 7 13.85 18.78 11.18
C TYR A 7 14.18 18.16 12.54
N LEU A 8 13.84 18.87 13.62
CA LEU A 8 14.11 18.46 14.99
C LEU A 8 12.83 17.90 15.64
N ASP A 9 12.91 16.67 16.11
CA ASP A 9 11.89 16.01 16.94
C ASP A 9 12.41 15.93 18.40
N GLU A 10 11.72 16.58 19.32
CA GLU A 10 12.04 16.57 20.74
C GLU A 10 10.94 15.86 21.51
N TYR A 11 11.31 14.87 22.33
CA TYR A 11 10.38 14.17 23.20
C TYR A 11 11.04 13.73 24.50
N PHE A 12 10.23 13.51 25.54
CA PHE A 12 10.71 12.94 26.79
C PHE A 12 10.72 11.41 26.71
N ASN A 13 11.82 10.80 27.16
CA ASN A 13 11.84 9.36 27.38
C ASN A 13 11.17 9.01 28.73
N ASP A 14 11.09 7.71 29.06
CA ASP A 14 10.46 7.21 30.29
C ASP A 14 11.13 7.72 31.57
N ASN A 15 12.36 8.22 31.49
CA ASN A 15 13.12 8.83 32.60
C ASN A 15 13.03 10.35 32.61
N PHE A 16 12.07 10.93 31.88
CA PHE A 16 11.89 12.39 31.74
C PHE A 16 13.12 13.15 31.21
N VAL A 17 13.99 12.47 30.46
CA VAL A 17 15.11 13.08 29.76
C VAL A 17 14.68 13.50 28.36
N ILE A 18 14.99 14.73 27.96
CA ILE A 18 14.73 15.24 26.62
C ILE A 18 15.63 14.51 25.62
N ILE A 19 15.02 13.79 24.70
CA ILE A 19 15.68 13.16 23.56
C ILE A 19 15.45 14.03 22.33
N LYS A 20 16.54 14.36 21.62
CA LYS A 20 16.52 15.12 20.37
C LYS A 20 16.90 14.21 19.21
N LYS A 21 16.01 14.12 18.21
CA LYS A 21 16.27 13.41 16.96
C LYS A 21 16.25 14.36 15.79
N TYR A 22 17.23 14.24 14.91
CA TYR A 22 17.36 15.07 13.72
C TYR A 22 17.04 14.24 12.48
N TYR A 23 16.20 14.78 11.62
CA TYR A 23 15.81 14.21 10.34
C TYR A 23 16.25 15.13 9.20
N CYS A 24 16.43 14.59 8.00
CA CYS A 24 16.89 15.41 6.87
C CYS A 24 15.90 16.54 6.52
N ASN A 25 14.61 16.27 6.70
CA ASN A 25 13.50 17.21 6.49
C ASN A 25 12.23 16.65 7.17
N GLU A 26 11.16 17.41 7.13
CA GLU A 26 9.86 17.04 7.70
C GLU A 26 9.26 15.80 7.03
N ASP A 27 9.41 15.65 5.72
CA ASP A 27 8.92 14.48 4.99
C ASP A 27 9.58 13.19 5.48
N HIS A 28 10.89 13.22 5.74
CA HIS A 28 11.61 12.08 6.31
C HIS A 28 11.14 11.76 7.73
N TYR A 29 10.87 12.78 8.55
CA TYR A 29 10.27 12.59 9.87
C TYR A 29 8.89 11.91 9.76
N ASN A 30 8.00 12.45 8.92
CA ASN A 30 6.66 11.92 8.72
C ASN A 30 6.68 10.48 8.18
N LEU A 31 7.61 10.18 7.25
CA LEU A 31 7.81 8.82 6.76
C LEU A 31 8.17 7.86 7.91
N LYS A 32 9.14 8.24 8.75
CA LYS A 32 9.57 7.40 9.88
C LYS A 32 8.50 7.24 10.95
N LYS A 33 7.73 8.29 11.21
CA LYS A 33 6.59 8.25 12.11
C LYS A 33 5.50 7.31 11.60
N ASN A 34 5.17 7.37 10.32
CA ASN A 34 4.19 6.49 9.69
C ASN A 34 4.68 5.03 9.66
N GLU A 35 5.96 4.78 9.35
CA GLU A 35 6.54 3.45 9.42
C GLU A 35 6.37 2.84 10.82
N LYS A 36 6.70 3.60 11.87
CA LYS A 36 6.52 3.15 13.25
C LYS A 36 5.05 2.86 13.56
N LEU A 37 4.15 3.76 13.19
CA LEU A 37 2.71 3.61 13.42
C LEU A 37 2.16 2.30 12.81
N TYR A 38 2.55 1.98 11.56
CA TYR A 38 2.11 0.75 10.91
C TYR A 38 2.73 -0.51 11.52
N TYR A 39 3.95 -0.44 12.04
CA TYR A 39 4.52 -1.55 12.80
C TYR A 39 3.79 -1.80 14.12
N ASP A 40 3.51 -0.73 14.87
CA ASP A 40 2.81 -0.84 16.14
C ASP A 40 1.40 -1.40 15.93
N LYS A 41 0.67 -0.91 14.92
CA LYS A 41 -0.64 -1.46 14.52
C LYS A 41 -0.57 -2.93 14.10
N SER A 42 0.45 -3.32 13.32
CA SER A 42 0.65 -4.73 12.93
C SER A 42 0.92 -5.63 14.12
N TYR A 43 1.71 -5.14 15.07
CA TYR A 43 2.01 -5.87 16.29
C TYR A 43 0.77 -6.04 17.17
N ASP A 44 -0.06 -5.01 17.28
CA ASP A 44 -1.32 -5.06 18.02
C ASP A 44 -2.33 -6.01 17.37
N LEU A 45 -2.47 -6.01 16.04
CA LEU A 45 -3.31 -6.97 15.32
C LEU A 45 -2.87 -8.42 15.59
N LEU A 46 -1.57 -8.70 15.49
CA LEU A 46 -1.04 -10.02 15.79
C LEU A 46 -1.27 -10.41 17.25
N ALA A 47 -1.10 -9.46 18.18
CA ALA A 47 -1.37 -9.69 19.59
C ALA A 47 -2.86 -9.95 19.88
N ASN A 48 -3.77 -9.36 19.12
CA ASN A 48 -5.20 -9.64 19.22
C ASN A 48 -5.53 -11.06 18.73
N ILE A 49 -4.95 -11.48 17.61
CA ILE A 49 -5.14 -12.81 17.03
C ILE A 49 -4.65 -13.91 17.99
N PHE A 50 -3.45 -13.76 18.55
CA PHE A 50 -2.84 -14.74 19.46
C PHE A 50 -3.23 -14.60 20.94
N GLY A 51 -3.83 -13.46 21.30
CA GLY A 51 -4.04 -13.05 22.69
C GLY A 51 -2.81 -12.35 23.31
N VAL A 52 -3.05 -11.65 24.42
CA VAL A 52 -2.09 -10.73 25.08
C VAL A 52 -0.77 -11.43 25.50
N LYS A 53 -0.78 -12.76 25.70
CA LYS A 53 0.41 -13.54 26.11
C LYS A 53 1.56 -13.45 25.12
N VAL A 54 1.28 -13.13 23.86
CA VAL A 54 2.29 -13.07 22.80
C VAL A 54 3.19 -11.83 22.92
N LYS A 55 2.71 -10.74 23.48
CA LYS A 55 3.48 -9.48 23.62
C LYS A 55 4.79 -9.68 24.41
N ALA A 56 4.82 -10.60 25.34
CA ALA A 56 6.01 -10.92 26.15
C ALA A 56 6.83 -12.10 25.59
N ASN A 57 6.45 -12.69 24.46
CA ASN A 57 7.10 -13.87 23.91
C ASN A 57 8.30 -13.50 23.02
N LEU A 58 9.51 -13.85 23.44
CA LEU A 58 10.74 -13.55 22.72
C LEU A 58 10.83 -14.24 21.36
N TYR A 59 10.26 -15.45 21.23
CA TYR A 59 10.23 -16.17 19.96
C TYR A 59 9.34 -15.46 18.94
N PHE A 60 8.17 -14.99 19.35
CA PHE A 60 7.31 -14.15 18.54
C PHE A 60 8.03 -12.87 18.10
N ALA A 61 8.64 -12.16 19.03
CA ALA A 61 9.37 -10.92 18.73
C ALA A 61 10.49 -11.13 17.69
N LYS A 62 11.19 -12.28 17.77
CA LYS A 62 12.22 -12.66 16.79
C LYS A 62 11.61 -12.84 15.39
N LEU A 63 10.58 -13.66 15.27
CA LEU A 63 9.93 -13.94 13.98
C LEU A 63 9.29 -12.68 13.38
N PHE A 64 8.64 -11.86 14.20
CA PHE A 64 8.09 -10.59 13.73
C PHE A 64 9.20 -9.63 13.26
N LYS A 65 10.35 -9.60 13.93
CA LYS A 65 11.51 -8.82 13.47
C LYS A 65 12.00 -9.26 12.09
N GLU A 66 11.98 -10.57 11.80
CA GLU A 66 12.33 -11.09 10.47
C GLU A 66 11.36 -10.60 9.39
N ILE A 67 10.06 -10.64 9.64
CA ILE A 67 9.06 -10.08 8.71
C ILE A 67 9.28 -8.57 8.52
N LYS A 68 9.50 -7.86 9.62
CA LYS A 68 9.76 -6.42 9.63
C LYS A 68 11.00 -6.03 8.80
N SER A 69 12.03 -6.86 8.75
CA SER A 69 13.24 -6.58 7.98
C SER A 69 13.05 -6.76 6.48
N ASN A 70 12.08 -7.59 6.06
CA ASN A 70 11.90 -8.00 4.67
C ASN A 70 10.79 -7.22 3.95
N TYR A 71 9.83 -6.63 4.68
CA TYR A 71 8.66 -6.00 4.10
C TYR A 71 8.41 -4.60 4.64
N LYS A 72 7.83 -3.73 3.80
CA LYS A 72 7.43 -2.39 4.22
C LYS A 72 6.32 -2.45 5.26
N PRO A 73 6.33 -1.56 6.28
CA PRO A 73 5.34 -1.58 7.37
C PRO A 73 3.89 -1.57 6.91
N ILE A 74 3.59 -0.73 5.94
CA ILE A 74 2.25 -0.60 5.36
C ILE A 74 1.78 -1.89 4.67
N VAL A 75 2.69 -2.66 4.06
CA VAL A 75 2.36 -3.94 3.41
C VAL A 75 2.01 -4.98 4.46
N ILE A 76 2.79 -5.02 5.57
CA ILE A 76 2.53 -5.93 6.69
C ILE A 76 1.15 -5.64 7.29
N TYR A 77 0.90 -4.37 7.62
CA TYR A 77 -0.35 -3.94 8.22
C TYR A 77 -1.56 -4.28 7.34
N LYS A 78 -1.55 -3.87 6.07
CA LYS A 78 -2.66 -4.14 5.15
C LYS A 78 -2.90 -5.63 4.93
N TYR A 79 -1.84 -6.43 4.81
CA TYR A 79 -1.98 -7.88 4.70
C TYR A 79 -2.69 -8.46 5.92
N LEU A 80 -2.29 -8.07 7.13
CA LEU A 80 -2.88 -8.55 8.36
C LEU A 80 -4.33 -8.08 8.52
N GLU A 81 -4.61 -6.80 8.25
CA GLU A 81 -5.94 -6.21 8.31
C GLU A 81 -6.92 -6.93 7.37
N GLU A 82 -6.53 -7.15 6.11
CA GLU A 82 -7.36 -7.83 5.12
C GLU A 82 -7.59 -9.33 5.41
N ASN A 83 -6.71 -9.95 6.19
CA ASN A 83 -6.75 -11.39 6.46
C ASN A 83 -7.01 -11.74 7.93
N GLU A 84 -7.31 -10.78 8.80
CA GLU A 84 -7.46 -10.98 10.24
C GLU A 84 -8.42 -12.12 10.57
N THR A 85 -9.65 -12.08 10.06
CA THR A 85 -10.68 -13.10 10.30
C THR A 85 -10.22 -14.50 9.83
N ARG A 86 -9.62 -14.57 8.65
CA ARG A 86 -9.13 -15.85 8.10
C ARG A 86 -7.99 -16.42 8.94
N LEU A 87 -7.08 -15.56 9.37
CA LEU A 87 -5.93 -15.95 10.19
C LEU A 87 -6.38 -16.42 11.56
N THR A 88 -7.34 -15.76 12.18
CA THR A 88 -7.97 -16.19 13.44
C THR A 88 -8.62 -17.57 13.30
N ASN A 89 -9.43 -17.78 12.27
CA ASN A 89 -10.06 -19.07 12.00
C ASN A 89 -9.05 -20.22 11.80
N ILE A 90 -7.89 -19.95 11.17
CA ILE A 90 -6.82 -20.94 11.02
C ILE A 90 -6.26 -21.36 12.39
N LEU A 91 -6.06 -20.42 13.32
CA LEU A 91 -5.58 -20.73 14.67
C LEU A 91 -6.61 -21.53 15.46
N GLU A 92 -7.86 -21.08 15.44
CA GLU A 92 -8.96 -21.73 16.18
C GLU A 92 -9.26 -23.15 15.66
N SER A 93 -8.97 -23.43 14.40
CA SER A 93 -9.18 -24.73 13.78
C SER A 93 -8.15 -25.79 14.14
N LYS A 94 -7.06 -25.43 14.85
CA LYS A 94 -5.94 -26.32 15.15
C LYS A 94 -5.63 -26.34 16.65
N TYR A 95 -5.23 -27.52 17.09
CA TYR A 95 -4.69 -27.69 18.43
C TYR A 95 -3.16 -27.68 18.38
N PHE A 96 -2.56 -26.98 19.34
CA PHE A 96 -1.11 -26.90 19.50
C PHE A 96 -0.71 -27.26 20.92
N ASP A 97 0.34 -28.07 21.06
CA ASP A 97 0.84 -28.53 22.37
C ASP A 97 1.41 -27.37 23.21
N ASN A 98 1.92 -26.35 22.54
CA ASN A 98 2.48 -25.17 23.20
C ASN A 98 2.41 -23.92 22.32
N LEU A 99 2.49 -22.76 22.97
CA LEU A 99 2.40 -21.45 22.33
C LEU A 99 3.49 -21.22 21.26
N ASN A 100 4.71 -21.73 21.45
CA ASN A 100 5.78 -21.51 20.46
C ASN A 100 5.53 -22.30 19.17
N ASN A 101 4.95 -23.49 19.24
CA ASN A 101 4.54 -24.25 18.05
C ASN A 101 3.42 -23.53 17.30
N GLU A 102 2.45 -23.01 18.02
CA GLU A 102 1.37 -22.18 17.48
C GLU A 102 1.92 -20.96 16.77
N ILE A 103 2.79 -20.18 17.43
CA ILE A 103 3.44 -18.98 16.87
C ILE A 103 4.27 -19.36 15.63
N GLY A 104 5.08 -20.39 15.71
CA GLY A 104 5.95 -20.83 14.61
C GLY A 104 5.15 -21.19 13.36
N TYR A 105 4.09 -21.98 13.54
CA TYR A 105 3.20 -22.38 12.46
C TYR A 105 2.53 -21.17 11.78
N PHE A 106 1.96 -20.30 12.60
CA PHE A 106 1.24 -19.13 12.11
C PHE A 106 2.16 -18.12 11.41
N MET A 107 3.30 -17.84 12.00
CA MET A 107 4.26 -16.91 11.40
C MET A 107 4.84 -17.46 10.09
N ALA A 108 4.97 -18.76 9.93
CA ALA A 108 5.36 -19.39 8.67
C ALA A 108 4.29 -19.18 7.57
N ILE A 109 3.00 -19.27 7.93
CA ILE A 109 1.90 -18.94 6.99
C ILE A 109 2.01 -17.48 6.57
N ILE A 110 2.14 -16.56 7.52
CA ILE A 110 2.26 -15.12 7.22
C ILE A 110 3.47 -14.87 6.31
N GLN A 111 4.64 -15.41 6.61
CA GLN A 111 5.85 -15.21 5.80
C GLN A 111 5.67 -15.66 4.35
N LYS A 112 5.01 -16.80 4.15
CA LYS A 112 4.72 -17.32 2.81
C LYS A 112 3.75 -16.43 2.04
N GLU A 113 2.65 -16.08 2.67
CA GLU A 113 1.56 -15.37 2.01
C GLU A 113 1.84 -13.87 1.79
N ILE A 114 2.56 -13.23 2.71
CA ILE A 114 2.92 -11.81 2.58
C ILE A 114 3.85 -11.56 1.39
N LEU A 115 4.64 -12.56 0.99
CA LEU A 115 5.46 -12.48 -0.21
C LEU A 115 4.58 -12.31 -1.48
N ASP A 116 3.57 -13.15 -1.61
CA ASP A 116 2.65 -13.11 -2.75
C ASP A 116 1.75 -11.86 -2.70
N TYR A 117 1.36 -11.45 -1.50
CA TYR A 117 0.63 -10.19 -1.30
C TYR A 117 1.48 -8.98 -1.72
N SER A 118 2.73 -8.92 -1.31
CA SER A 118 3.66 -7.84 -1.67
C SER A 118 3.89 -7.74 -3.18
N ARG A 119 4.00 -8.90 -3.86
CA ARG A 119 4.12 -8.94 -5.33
C ARG A 119 2.87 -8.35 -5.99
N ARG A 120 1.67 -8.78 -5.58
CA ARG A 120 0.39 -8.26 -6.11
C ARG A 120 0.23 -6.77 -5.90
N VAL A 121 0.59 -6.25 -4.72
CA VAL A 121 0.54 -4.81 -4.43
C VAL A 121 1.50 -4.03 -5.33
N ASN A 122 2.72 -4.55 -5.53
CA ASN A 122 3.70 -3.91 -6.40
C ASN A 122 3.28 -3.92 -7.88
N GLU A 123 2.65 -5.01 -8.35
CA GLU A 123 2.12 -5.10 -9.71
C GLU A 123 0.97 -4.11 -9.94
N LYS A 124 0.02 -4.03 -9.01
CA LYS A 124 -1.07 -3.05 -9.07
C LYS A 124 -0.53 -1.61 -9.14
N ARG A 125 0.45 -1.28 -8.31
CA ARG A 125 1.10 0.04 -8.34
C ARG A 125 1.76 0.36 -9.69
N LYS A 126 2.43 -0.63 -10.30
CA LYS A 126 3.05 -0.46 -11.62
C LYS A 126 2.01 -0.20 -12.72
N VAL A 127 0.86 -0.86 -12.64
CA VAL A 127 -0.25 -0.63 -13.57
C VAL A 127 -0.85 0.76 -13.35
N GLU A 128 -1.10 1.15 -12.09
CA GLU A 128 -1.64 2.48 -11.76
C GLU A 128 -0.73 3.63 -12.20
N ILE A 129 0.60 3.47 -12.06
CA ILE A 129 1.56 4.47 -12.54
C ILE A 129 1.49 4.56 -14.07
N LYS A 130 1.55 3.42 -14.77
CA LYS A 130 1.47 3.41 -16.24
C LYS A 130 0.17 3.99 -16.78
N THR A 131 -0.96 3.74 -16.10
CA THR A 131 -2.23 4.35 -16.51
C THR A 131 -2.27 5.84 -16.25
N LYS A 132 -1.69 6.34 -15.16
CA LYS A 132 -1.59 7.79 -14.91
C LYS A 132 -0.71 8.49 -15.95
N ASP A 133 0.46 7.93 -16.24
CA ASP A 133 1.37 8.48 -17.25
C ASP A 133 0.68 8.55 -18.63
N VAL A 134 -0.11 7.53 -19.00
CA VAL A 134 -0.89 7.53 -20.24
C VAL A 134 -1.99 8.61 -20.25
N TRP A 135 -2.68 8.83 -19.11
CA TRP A 135 -3.72 9.85 -19.03
C TRP A 135 -3.16 11.28 -18.95
N GLU A 136 -1.94 11.48 -18.45
CA GLU A 136 -1.27 12.78 -18.44
C GLU A 136 -0.72 13.14 -19.83
N ASP A 137 -0.25 12.15 -20.60
CA ASP A 137 0.17 12.34 -22.00
C ASP A 137 -1.01 12.50 -22.97
N GLU A 138 -2.20 11.99 -22.64
CA GLU A 138 -3.43 12.17 -23.46
C GLU A 138 -4.11 13.53 -23.25
N ASN A 139 -3.65 14.39 -22.36
CA ASN A 139 -3.97 15.82 -22.35
C ASN A 139 -3.20 16.60 -23.44
N ILE A 140 -2.79 15.94 -24.52
CA ILE A 140 -2.56 16.61 -25.78
C ILE A 140 -3.91 17.21 -26.16
N GLU A 141 -4.03 18.54 -26.14
CA GLU A 141 -5.12 19.27 -26.79
C GLU A 141 -5.18 18.76 -28.23
N VAL A 142 -5.97 17.73 -28.44
CA VAL A 142 -6.39 17.38 -29.80
C VAL A 142 -7.30 18.50 -30.22
N ASN A 143 -6.68 19.50 -30.87
CA ASN A 143 -7.39 20.53 -31.57
C ASN A 143 -8.15 19.81 -32.67
N PHE A 144 -9.36 19.37 -32.39
CA PHE A 144 -10.30 18.87 -33.35
C PHE A 144 -10.70 20.11 -34.20
N GLU A 145 -9.88 20.46 -35.20
CA GLU A 145 -10.40 21.12 -36.35
C GLU A 145 -11.49 20.20 -36.89
N LYS A 146 -12.74 20.55 -36.59
CA LYS A 146 -13.90 19.87 -37.19
C LYS A 146 -13.65 19.89 -38.69
N PRO A 147 -13.56 18.71 -39.37
CA PRO A 147 -13.45 18.70 -40.80
C PRO A 147 -14.64 19.54 -41.27
N LYS A 148 -14.40 20.53 -42.12
CA LYS A 148 -15.45 21.27 -42.83
C LYS A 148 -16.18 20.25 -43.68
N THR A 149 -17.10 19.51 -43.10
CA THR A 149 -18.07 18.72 -43.84
C THR A 149 -18.91 19.73 -44.54
N ASN A 150 -18.69 19.90 -45.85
CA ASN A 150 -19.70 20.41 -46.74
C ASN A 150 -20.89 19.46 -46.56
N LYS A 151 -21.76 19.81 -45.62
CA LYS A 151 -23.07 19.16 -45.52
C LYS A 151 -23.77 19.54 -46.79
N LYS A 152 -23.73 18.68 -47.82
CA LYS A 152 -24.74 18.67 -48.85
C LYS A 152 -26.07 18.55 -48.12
N THR A 153 -26.91 19.53 -48.27
CA THR A 153 -28.25 19.47 -47.71
C THR A 153 -28.98 18.35 -48.42
N PHE A 154 -30.02 17.76 -47.80
CA PHE A 154 -30.81 16.74 -48.42
C PHE A 154 -31.40 17.16 -49.78
N GLU A 155 -31.62 18.48 -49.94
CA GLU A 155 -32.03 19.14 -51.21
C GLU A 155 -30.93 19.05 -52.27
N ASP A 156 -29.66 19.30 -51.94
CA ASP A 156 -28.52 19.16 -52.88
C ASP A 156 -28.33 17.72 -53.36
N VAL A 157 -28.71 16.76 -52.57
CA VAL A 157 -28.66 15.33 -52.94
C VAL A 157 -29.86 14.97 -53.86
N LEU A 158 -31.03 15.50 -53.59
CA LEU A 158 -32.21 15.28 -54.41
C LEU A 158 -32.06 15.91 -55.82
N ASP A 159 -31.55 17.11 -55.90
CA ASP A 159 -31.33 17.81 -57.18
C ASP A 159 -30.33 17.05 -58.07
N SER A 160 -29.28 16.45 -57.47
CA SER A 160 -28.31 15.59 -58.21
C SER A 160 -28.93 14.30 -58.77
N PHE A 161 -30.07 13.84 -58.25
CA PHE A 161 -30.79 12.65 -58.75
C PHE A 161 -31.76 12.99 -59.91
N PHE A 162 -32.23 14.22 -60.00
CA PHE A 162 -33.17 14.66 -61.02
C PHE A 162 -32.49 15.27 -62.26
N GLU A 163 -31.24 15.71 -62.19
CA GLU A 163 -30.49 16.28 -63.33
C GLU A 163 -29.77 15.21 -64.19
N GLY A 164 -29.82 13.93 -63.84
CA GLY A 164 -29.17 12.82 -64.58
C GLY A 164 -30.05 12.00 -65.53
N GLY A 165 -31.14 12.57 -65.99
CA GLY A 165 -32.07 11.87 -66.88
C GLY A 165 -32.32 12.63 -68.19
N GLU A 166 -31.34 12.65 -69.10
CA GLU A 166 -31.52 12.74 -70.56
C GLU A 166 -30.59 11.73 -71.27
#